data_87c7328585ccd7f1f55e530fdc7a9acb
#
_entry.id   87c7328585ccd7f1f55e530fdc7a9acb
#
_cell.length_a   1.000
_cell.length_b   1.000
_cell.length_c   1.000
_cell.angle_alpha   90.00
_cell.angle_beta   90.00
_cell.angle_gamma   90.00
#
_symmetry.space_group_name_H-M   'P 1'
#
loop_
_entity.id
_entity.type
_entity.pdbx_description
1 polymer ?
#
loop_
_entity_poly.entity_id
_entity_poly.type
_entity_poly.pdbx_seq_one_letter_code
_entity_poly.pdbx_strand_id
1 'polypeptide(L)'
;EELLDEKNNNYLAVIYSQRDKYGFAVSDISTGEIYTTEISGADEALNEIARYEPKEILLNSDAAEKLSAQVELRFHITPDECTDDFFENSEFEKNILQQFGKNSLSEIALDTKPYAVRAVGAMIAYLEHTQKTSLTYLNTINTYEVNQYMDIDVNTRRNLEITETMRDKVKRGSLLWVLDNTETSMGARLLKQWIEKPLINPIEINKRLYSVKELTENIMLRDDLSAVLSGTYDISRIISRISLGTVTPKDLIALKMTLLQLPELEYTLSNVKSPMLGDMRKNFDLLEDVCDLLERAINDEPPALLRDGNVIKEG
;
A
#
# COMPACT_ATOMS: atom_id res chain seq x y z
N GLU A 1 11.92 6.64 9.85
CA GLU A 1 10.58 6.11 10.17
C GLU A 1 9.80 6.99 11.16
N GLU A 2 10.44 7.58 12.18
CA GLU A 2 9.75 8.46 13.16
C GLU A 2 9.13 9.74 12.55
N LEU A 3 9.43 10.07 11.29
CA LEU A 3 8.95 11.26 10.57
C LEU A 3 7.87 10.95 9.52
N LEU A 4 7.47 9.68 9.36
CA LEU A 4 6.46 9.30 8.37
C LEU A 4 5.05 9.53 8.92
N ASP A 5 4.25 10.30 8.19
CA ASP A 5 2.83 10.45 8.48
C ASP A 5 2.12 9.08 8.38
N GLU A 6 1.48 8.65 9.46
CA GLU A 6 0.82 7.34 9.54
C GLU A 6 -0.31 7.19 8.50
N LYS A 7 -0.93 8.30 8.11
CA LYS A 7 -2.06 8.34 7.18
C LYS A 7 -1.63 8.47 5.71
N ASN A 8 -0.34 8.62 5.42
CA ASN A 8 0.20 8.72 4.07
C ASN A 8 1.10 7.53 3.74
N ASN A 9 1.08 7.15 2.47
CA ASN A 9 1.99 6.17 1.92
C ASN A 9 3.38 6.79 1.68
N ASN A 10 4.43 5.94 1.75
CA ASN A 10 5.79 6.30 1.42
C ASN A 10 6.25 5.50 0.19
N TYR A 11 5.90 5.99 -0.99
CA TYR A 11 6.11 5.27 -2.23
C TYR A 11 7.51 5.49 -2.82
N LEU A 12 8.13 4.37 -3.21
CA LEU A 12 9.23 4.28 -4.16
C LEU A 12 8.65 3.85 -5.51
N ALA A 13 8.93 4.58 -6.57
CA ALA A 13 8.57 4.19 -7.94
C ALA A 13 9.79 3.76 -8.75
N VAL A 14 9.64 2.73 -9.55
CA VAL A 14 10.62 2.26 -10.53
C VAL A 14 9.97 2.22 -11.89
N ILE A 15 10.60 2.88 -12.87
CA ILE A 15 10.08 2.99 -14.23
C ILE A 15 11.11 2.48 -15.20
N TYR A 16 10.75 1.46 -15.93
CA TYR A 16 11.53 0.94 -17.07
C TYR A 16 10.88 1.38 -18.37
N SER A 17 11.64 1.95 -19.27
CA SER A 17 11.18 2.32 -20.61
C SER A 17 12.01 1.68 -21.72
N GLN A 18 11.33 1.30 -22.78
CA GLN A 18 11.94 0.93 -24.05
C GLN A 18 10.96 1.24 -25.18
N ARG A 19 11.36 2.06 -26.17
CA ARG A 19 10.57 2.39 -27.38
C ARG A 19 9.20 2.98 -27.10
N ASP A 20 8.89 3.76 -26.18
CA ASP A 20 7.58 4.32 -25.84
C ASP A 20 6.60 3.35 -25.11
N LYS A 21 7.15 2.24 -24.62
CA LYS A 21 6.49 1.35 -23.68
C LYS A 21 7.12 1.51 -22.31
N TYR A 22 6.32 1.52 -21.27
CA TYR A 22 6.79 1.72 -19.90
C TYR A 22 6.25 0.63 -18.98
N GLY A 23 7.16 0.01 -18.22
CA GLY A 23 6.80 -0.75 -17.04
C GLY A 23 6.86 0.19 -15.83
N PHE A 24 5.82 0.22 -15.05
CA PHE A 24 5.69 1.01 -13.84
C PHE A 24 5.51 0.09 -12.65
N ALA A 25 6.37 0.20 -11.66
CA ALA A 25 6.23 -0.46 -10.38
C ALA A 25 6.34 0.57 -9.27
N VAL A 26 5.48 0.48 -8.27
CA VAL A 26 5.51 1.35 -7.10
C VAL A 26 5.28 0.53 -5.85
N SER A 27 6.08 0.77 -4.81
CA SER A 27 5.99 0.09 -3.51
C SER A 27 5.92 1.08 -2.38
N ASP A 28 5.04 0.84 -1.44
CA ASP A 28 5.13 1.43 -0.12
C ASP A 28 6.00 0.54 0.77
N ILE A 29 7.22 0.97 1.00
CA ILE A 29 8.22 0.22 1.80
C ILE A 29 7.70 -0.02 3.22
N SER A 30 6.83 0.84 3.74
CA SER A 30 6.29 0.72 5.09
C SER A 30 5.18 -0.32 5.25
N THR A 31 4.53 -0.72 4.15
CA THR A 31 3.42 -1.71 4.16
C THR A 31 3.74 -2.98 3.39
N GLY A 32 4.79 -2.98 2.56
CA GLY A 32 5.22 -4.15 1.81
C GLY A 32 4.34 -4.52 0.61
N GLU A 33 3.58 -3.57 0.09
CA GLU A 33 2.73 -3.75 -1.09
C GLU A 33 3.42 -3.22 -2.34
N ILE A 34 3.35 -3.97 -3.44
CA ILE A 34 3.77 -3.51 -4.76
C ILE A 34 2.55 -3.40 -5.67
N TYR A 35 2.44 -2.28 -6.36
CA TYR A 35 1.50 -2.06 -7.45
C TYR A 35 2.27 -1.94 -8.75
N THR A 36 1.82 -2.61 -9.81
CA THR A 36 2.53 -2.59 -11.09
C THR A 36 1.57 -2.62 -12.28
N THR A 37 2.00 -1.98 -13.35
CA THR A 37 1.27 -1.94 -14.62
C THR A 37 2.21 -1.75 -15.79
N GLU A 38 1.69 -1.94 -17.00
CA GLU A 38 2.37 -1.60 -18.25
C GLU A 38 1.55 -0.54 -18.99
N ILE A 39 2.21 0.51 -19.43
CA ILE A 39 1.61 1.69 -20.05
C ILE A 39 2.33 2.09 -21.33
N SER A 40 1.68 2.91 -22.15
CA SER A 40 2.22 3.40 -23.41
C SER A 40 2.19 4.92 -23.45
N GLY A 41 3.34 5.51 -23.73
CA GLY A 41 3.46 6.98 -23.80
C GLY A 41 3.92 7.64 -22.50
N ALA A 42 4.71 8.70 -22.64
CA ALA A 42 5.28 9.45 -21.52
C ALA A 42 4.22 10.16 -20.67
N ASP A 43 3.14 10.65 -21.27
CA ASP A 43 2.08 11.34 -20.52
C ASP A 43 1.34 10.41 -19.58
N GLU A 44 1.07 9.15 -19.98
CA GLU A 44 0.48 8.15 -19.10
C GLU A 44 1.45 7.78 -17.96
N ALA A 45 2.75 7.70 -18.22
CA ALA A 45 3.75 7.47 -17.18
C ALA A 45 3.76 8.62 -16.15
N LEU A 46 3.68 9.87 -16.60
CA LEU A 46 3.59 11.04 -15.73
C LEU A 46 2.27 11.07 -14.93
N ASN A 47 1.16 10.60 -15.50
CA ASN A 47 -0.11 10.50 -14.80
C ASN A 47 -0.02 9.44 -13.67
N GLU A 48 0.67 8.30 -13.90
CA GLU A 48 0.90 7.31 -12.84
C GLU A 48 1.81 7.85 -11.73
N ILE A 49 2.88 8.60 -12.07
CA ILE A 49 3.71 9.28 -11.07
C ILE A 49 2.86 10.24 -10.23
N ALA A 50 2.01 11.06 -10.88
CA ALA A 50 1.11 11.96 -10.18
C ALA A 50 0.10 11.25 -9.28
N ARG A 51 -0.33 10.06 -9.69
CA ARG A 51 -1.33 9.25 -8.98
C ARG A 51 -0.79 8.71 -7.66
N TYR A 52 0.46 8.27 -7.64
CA TYR A 52 1.08 7.68 -6.45
C TYR A 52 1.87 8.68 -5.61
N GLU A 53 2.26 9.82 -6.16
CA GLU A 53 3.06 10.85 -5.48
C GLU A 53 4.32 10.24 -4.79
N PRO A 54 5.15 9.47 -5.53
CA PRO A 54 6.28 8.80 -4.92
C PRO A 54 7.28 9.80 -4.35
N LYS A 55 8.02 9.39 -3.31
CA LYS A 55 9.08 10.20 -2.72
C LYS A 55 10.43 9.99 -3.39
N GLU A 56 10.60 8.83 -4.01
CA GLU A 56 11.79 8.43 -4.73
C GLU A 56 11.38 7.79 -6.06
N ILE A 57 12.10 8.09 -7.13
CA ILE A 57 11.82 7.59 -8.48
C ILE A 57 13.12 7.10 -9.09
N LEU A 58 13.15 5.84 -9.49
CA LEU A 58 14.26 5.22 -10.21
C LEU A 58 13.88 5.04 -11.68
N LEU A 59 14.77 5.44 -12.56
CA LEU A 59 14.59 5.38 -14.00
C LEU A 59 15.75 4.60 -14.65
N ASN A 60 15.46 3.78 -15.67
CA ASN A 60 16.52 3.34 -16.58
C ASN A 60 16.88 4.48 -17.54
N SER A 61 17.98 4.34 -18.27
CA SER A 61 18.52 5.40 -19.15
C SER A 61 17.49 5.92 -20.18
N ASP A 62 16.71 5.03 -20.83
CA ASP A 62 15.66 5.43 -21.79
C ASP A 62 14.51 6.20 -21.13
N ALA A 63 14.10 5.81 -19.92
CA ALA A 63 13.10 6.55 -19.15
C ALA A 63 13.64 7.90 -18.64
N ALA A 64 14.90 7.94 -18.21
CA ALA A 64 15.54 9.16 -17.73
C ALA A 64 15.61 10.24 -18.83
N GLU A 65 16.02 9.87 -20.03
CA GLU A 65 16.05 10.79 -21.19
C GLU A 65 14.66 11.40 -21.47
N LYS A 66 13.58 10.62 -21.33
CA LYS A 66 12.23 11.04 -21.69
C LYS A 66 11.45 11.74 -20.57
N LEU A 67 11.70 11.38 -19.32
CA LEU A 67 10.83 11.78 -18.19
C LEU A 67 11.51 12.73 -17.19
N SER A 68 12.85 12.69 -16.99
CA SER A 68 13.51 13.40 -15.88
C SER A 68 13.18 14.88 -15.83
N ALA A 69 13.29 15.60 -16.95
CA ALA A 69 13.00 17.02 -16.99
C ALA A 69 11.54 17.36 -16.60
N GLN A 70 10.58 16.53 -17.00
CA GLN A 70 9.18 16.73 -16.67
C GLN A 70 8.85 16.33 -15.23
N VAL A 71 9.50 15.31 -14.71
CA VAL A 71 9.37 14.87 -13.31
C VAL A 71 9.88 15.97 -12.38
N GLU A 72 11.08 16.51 -12.63
CA GLU A 72 11.62 17.62 -11.83
C GLU A 72 10.72 18.87 -11.89
N LEU A 73 10.25 19.22 -13.09
CA LEU A 73 9.42 20.41 -13.27
C LEU A 73 8.04 20.30 -12.59
N ARG A 74 7.38 19.13 -12.70
CA ARG A 74 6.00 18.96 -12.26
C ARG A 74 5.89 18.51 -10.80
N PHE A 75 6.81 17.66 -10.36
CA PHE A 75 6.72 17.01 -9.04
C PHE A 75 7.80 17.47 -8.06
N HIS A 76 8.79 18.23 -8.52
CA HIS A 76 9.92 18.71 -7.71
C HIS A 76 10.72 17.56 -7.07
N ILE A 77 10.79 16.43 -7.78
CA ILE A 77 11.57 15.25 -7.42
C ILE A 77 12.69 15.13 -8.46
N THR A 78 13.93 15.00 -8.02
CA THR A 78 15.05 14.64 -8.89
C THR A 78 15.07 13.11 -8.97
N PRO A 79 14.78 12.51 -10.14
CA PRO A 79 14.82 11.06 -10.27
C PRO A 79 16.26 10.56 -10.19
N ASP A 80 16.46 9.38 -9.59
CA ASP A 80 17.73 8.70 -9.62
C ASP A 80 17.83 7.88 -10.91
N GLU A 81 18.82 8.20 -11.74
CA GLU A 81 19.20 7.38 -12.87
C GLU A 81 19.97 6.16 -12.35
N CYS A 82 19.30 5.02 -12.32
CA CYS A 82 19.95 3.76 -12.00
C CYS A 82 20.76 3.26 -13.21
N THR A 83 21.93 2.68 -12.93
CA THR A 83 22.67 1.95 -13.96
C THR A 83 21.78 0.86 -14.56
N ASP A 84 21.83 0.71 -15.88
CA ASP A 84 21.00 -0.27 -16.59
C ASP A 84 21.20 -1.71 -16.08
N ASP A 85 22.27 -1.97 -15.35
CA ASP A 85 22.54 -3.26 -14.67
C ASP A 85 21.39 -3.71 -13.75
N PHE A 86 20.68 -2.79 -13.10
CA PHE A 86 19.49 -3.12 -12.31
C PHE A 86 18.30 -3.55 -13.18
N PHE A 87 18.28 -3.16 -14.46
CA PHE A 87 17.18 -3.43 -15.39
C PHE A 87 17.48 -4.55 -16.39
N GLU A 88 18.71 -5.07 -16.45
CA GLU A 88 19.17 -6.07 -17.43
C GLU A 88 19.41 -7.46 -16.85
N ASN A 89 18.79 -7.81 -15.74
CA ASN A 89 18.93 -9.15 -15.17
C ASN A 89 18.04 -10.16 -15.92
N SER A 90 18.64 -11.24 -16.39
CA SER A 90 17.93 -12.34 -17.07
C SER A 90 17.08 -13.21 -16.12
N GLU A 91 17.23 -13.05 -14.81
CA GLU A 91 16.55 -13.86 -13.78
C GLU A 91 15.36 -13.16 -13.11
N PHE A 92 14.90 -12.01 -13.63
CA PHE A 92 13.80 -11.25 -13.00
C PHE A 92 12.55 -12.09 -12.76
N GLU A 93 12.12 -12.88 -13.75
CA GLU A 93 10.96 -13.74 -13.59
C GLU A 93 11.13 -14.69 -12.40
N LYS A 94 12.26 -15.37 -12.33
CA LYS A 94 12.58 -16.30 -11.25
C LYS A 94 12.60 -15.60 -9.89
N ASN A 95 13.24 -14.44 -9.81
CA ASN A 95 13.34 -13.66 -8.56
C ASN A 95 11.97 -13.18 -8.08
N ILE A 96 11.13 -12.68 -9.00
CA ILE A 96 9.75 -12.27 -8.71
C ILE A 96 8.93 -13.47 -8.20
N LEU A 97 8.98 -14.60 -8.89
CA LEU A 97 8.25 -15.81 -8.49
C LEU A 97 8.70 -16.31 -7.12
N GLN A 98 9.99 -16.30 -6.86
CA GLN A 98 10.55 -16.67 -5.55
C GLN A 98 10.13 -15.69 -4.45
N GLN A 99 10.18 -14.39 -4.72
CA GLN A 99 9.80 -13.35 -3.75
C GLN A 99 8.35 -13.48 -3.29
N PHE A 100 7.44 -13.72 -4.24
CA PHE A 100 5.99 -13.80 -3.94
C PHE A 100 5.48 -15.24 -3.73
N GLY A 101 6.36 -16.25 -3.73
CA GLY A 101 5.97 -17.65 -3.54
C GLY A 101 5.02 -18.16 -4.63
N LYS A 102 5.22 -17.74 -5.89
CA LYS A 102 4.38 -18.10 -7.03
C LYS A 102 5.08 -19.08 -7.96
N ASN A 103 4.29 -19.84 -8.72
CA ASN A 103 4.80 -20.82 -9.67
C ASN A 103 4.86 -20.29 -11.11
N SER A 104 4.08 -19.23 -11.41
CA SER A 104 4.04 -18.63 -12.75
C SER A 104 3.66 -17.14 -12.67
N LEU A 105 4.09 -16.36 -13.66
CA LEU A 105 3.71 -14.95 -13.80
C LEU A 105 2.20 -14.76 -14.02
N SER A 106 1.49 -15.77 -14.55
CA SER A 106 0.04 -15.71 -14.73
C SER A 106 -0.74 -15.64 -13.41
N GLU A 107 -0.19 -16.21 -12.31
CA GLU A 107 -0.82 -16.12 -10.99
C GLU A 107 -0.85 -14.67 -10.44
N ILE A 108 0.02 -13.82 -10.96
CA ILE A 108 0.14 -12.40 -10.58
C ILE A 108 -0.14 -11.46 -11.75
N ALA A 109 -0.73 -11.98 -12.85
CA ALA A 109 -1.11 -11.26 -14.06
C ALA A 109 0.05 -10.46 -14.71
N LEU A 110 1.28 -10.97 -14.67
CA LEU A 110 2.47 -10.38 -15.27
C LEU A 110 2.95 -11.10 -16.54
N ASP A 111 2.35 -12.22 -16.91
CA ASP A 111 2.72 -13.05 -18.07
C ASP A 111 2.66 -12.31 -19.42
N THR A 112 1.79 -11.30 -19.52
CA THR A 112 1.63 -10.47 -20.73
C THR A 112 2.27 -9.07 -20.60
N LYS A 113 3.04 -8.80 -19.53
CA LYS A 113 3.55 -7.47 -19.16
C LYS A 113 5.08 -7.46 -18.98
N PRO A 114 5.86 -7.68 -20.04
CA PRO A 114 7.33 -7.81 -19.94
C PRO A 114 8.03 -6.54 -19.40
N TYR A 115 7.50 -5.35 -19.65
CA TYR A 115 8.06 -4.10 -19.13
C TYR A 115 7.77 -3.93 -17.63
N ALA A 116 6.57 -4.33 -17.18
CA ALA A 116 6.24 -4.37 -15.76
C ALA A 116 7.12 -5.37 -15.00
N VAL A 117 7.40 -6.55 -15.59
CA VAL A 117 8.34 -7.53 -15.03
C VAL A 117 9.72 -6.90 -14.79
N ARG A 118 10.23 -6.11 -15.75
CA ARG A 118 11.51 -5.41 -15.59
C ARG A 118 11.48 -4.37 -14.49
N ALA A 119 10.42 -3.57 -14.41
CA ALA A 119 10.27 -2.57 -13.35
C ALA A 119 10.19 -3.21 -11.96
N VAL A 120 9.41 -4.28 -11.79
CA VAL A 120 9.31 -5.02 -10.51
C VAL A 120 10.64 -5.71 -10.18
N GLY A 121 11.29 -6.34 -11.16
CA GLY A 121 12.58 -6.99 -10.95
C GLY A 121 13.67 -6.02 -10.53
N ALA A 122 13.73 -4.84 -11.18
CA ALA A 122 14.66 -3.78 -10.81
C ALA A 122 14.37 -3.21 -9.41
N MET A 123 13.10 -3.06 -9.05
CA MET A 123 12.70 -2.64 -7.70
C MET A 123 13.18 -3.62 -6.63
N ILE A 124 12.98 -4.92 -6.81
CA ILE A 124 13.45 -5.95 -5.89
C ILE A 124 14.97 -5.88 -5.77
N ALA A 125 15.69 -5.85 -6.89
CA ALA A 125 17.15 -5.78 -6.91
C ALA A 125 17.70 -4.52 -6.22
N TYR A 126 17.06 -3.36 -6.43
CA TYR A 126 17.42 -2.11 -5.78
C TYR A 126 17.21 -2.18 -4.26
N LEU A 127 16.07 -2.70 -3.82
CA LEU A 127 15.76 -2.83 -2.40
C LEU A 127 16.68 -3.84 -1.69
N GLU A 128 17.03 -4.95 -2.33
CA GLU A 128 18.04 -5.89 -1.82
C GLU A 128 19.41 -5.24 -1.66
N HIS A 129 19.81 -4.43 -2.65
CA HIS A 129 21.10 -3.74 -2.63
C HIS A 129 21.16 -2.67 -1.53
N THR A 130 20.08 -1.89 -1.36
CA THR A 130 20.05 -0.74 -0.45
C THR A 130 19.79 -1.13 1.00
N GLN A 131 18.85 -2.05 1.24
CA GLN A 131 18.43 -2.40 2.60
C GLN A 131 19.30 -3.46 3.25
N LYS A 132 20.03 -4.28 2.48
CA LYS A 132 20.91 -5.38 2.97
C LYS A 132 20.21 -6.34 3.94
N THR A 133 18.90 -6.39 3.90
CA THR A 133 18.03 -7.24 4.73
C THR A 133 17.12 -8.05 3.83
N SER A 134 16.55 -9.16 4.34
CA SER A 134 15.57 -9.95 3.60
C SER A 134 14.32 -9.13 3.31
N LEU A 135 13.84 -9.16 2.06
CA LEU A 135 12.64 -8.47 1.62
C LEU A 135 11.33 -9.25 1.94
N THR A 136 11.32 -10.05 3.00
CA THR A 136 10.16 -10.89 3.35
C THR A 136 8.88 -10.10 3.62
N TYR A 137 9.01 -8.80 3.92
CA TYR A 137 7.87 -7.90 4.08
C TYR A 137 7.18 -7.55 2.75
N LEU A 138 7.90 -7.60 1.62
CA LEU A 138 7.30 -7.44 0.28
C LEU A 138 6.61 -8.75 -0.11
N ASN A 139 5.37 -8.91 0.30
CA ASN A 139 4.64 -10.16 0.13
C ASN A 139 3.41 -10.05 -0.77
N THR A 140 3.02 -8.83 -1.13
CA THR A 140 1.82 -8.57 -1.93
C THR A 140 2.18 -7.81 -3.20
N ILE A 141 1.78 -8.38 -4.34
CA ILE A 141 1.89 -7.72 -5.65
C ILE A 141 0.52 -7.59 -6.29
N ASN A 142 0.18 -6.37 -6.68
CA ASN A 142 -1.09 -6.00 -7.29
C ASN A 142 -0.84 -5.51 -8.72
N THR A 143 -1.08 -6.37 -9.69
CA THR A 143 -1.02 -5.98 -11.10
C THR A 143 -2.37 -5.42 -11.52
N TYR A 144 -2.37 -4.24 -12.16
CA TYR A 144 -3.59 -3.56 -12.56
C TYR A 144 -3.52 -3.06 -14.02
N GLU A 145 -4.70 -2.76 -14.57
CA GLU A 145 -4.84 -2.09 -15.85
C GLU A 145 -5.22 -0.62 -15.60
N VAL A 146 -4.53 0.31 -16.27
CA VAL A 146 -4.80 1.75 -16.10
C VAL A 146 -6.25 2.10 -16.45
N ASN A 147 -6.81 1.43 -17.46
CA ASN A 147 -8.18 1.62 -17.94
C ASN A 147 -9.29 1.12 -16.99
N GLN A 148 -8.94 0.49 -15.85
CA GLN A 148 -9.92 0.12 -14.81
C GLN A 148 -10.37 1.31 -13.96
N TYR A 149 -9.62 2.40 -14.01
CA TYR A 149 -9.87 3.60 -13.23
C TYR A 149 -10.17 4.79 -14.13
N MET A 150 -10.93 5.76 -13.60
CA MET A 150 -11.11 7.04 -14.25
C MET A 150 -9.77 7.75 -14.35
N ASP A 151 -9.41 8.18 -15.55
CA ASP A 151 -8.21 8.99 -15.74
C ASP A 151 -8.44 10.41 -15.22
N ILE A 152 -7.64 10.79 -14.23
CA ILE A 152 -7.64 12.14 -13.64
C ILE A 152 -6.22 12.66 -13.81
N ASP A 153 -6.01 13.50 -14.82
CA ASP A 153 -4.72 14.09 -15.08
C ASP A 153 -4.24 15.01 -13.93
N VAL A 154 -2.94 15.35 -13.94
CA VAL A 154 -2.30 16.16 -12.89
C VAL A 154 -2.98 17.51 -12.69
N ASN A 155 -3.40 18.17 -13.78
CA ASN A 155 -4.03 19.48 -13.70
C ASN A 155 -5.43 19.37 -13.12
N THR A 156 -6.20 18.38 -13.56
CA THR A 156 -7.54 18.10 -13.04
C THR A 156 -7.49 17.77 -11.55
N ARG A 157 -6.56 16.91 -11.12
CA ARG A 157 -6.36 16.56 -9.71
C ARG A 157 -6.08 17.80 -8.86
N ARG A 158 -5.17 18.65 -9.33
CA ARG A 158 -4.81 19.90 -8.66
C ARG A 158 -5.97 20.89 -8.63
N ASN A 159 -6.65 21.10 -9.76
CA ASN A 159 -7.74 22.08 -9.87
C ASN A 159 -8.98 21.69 -9.06
N LEU A 160 -9.23 20.39 -8.89
CA LEU A 160 -10.32 19.86 -8.05
C LEU A 160 -9.93 19.77 -6.56
N GLU A 161 -8.70 20.10 -6.21
CA GLU A 161 -8.19 20.02 -4.82
C GLU A 161 -8.52 18.66 -4.17
N ILE A 162 -8.22 17.58 -4.86
CA ILE A 162 -8.66 16.25 -4.45
C ILE A 162 -8.00 15.82 -3.14
N THR A 163 -6.68 15.95 -3.01
CA THR A 163 -5.92 15.51 -1.84
C THR A 163 -5.35 16.66 -1.04
N GLU A 164 -5.06 17.79 -1.69
CA GLU A 164 -4.49 18.99 -1.09
C GLU A 164 -5.03 20.25 -1.75
N THR A 165 -4.95 21.38 -1.04
CA THR A 165 -5.35 22.68 -1.59
C THR A 165 -4.33 23.19 -2.60
N MET A 166 -4.81 23.89 -3.63
CA MET A 166 -3.96 24.40 -4.71
C MET A 166 -2.96 25.48 -4.23
N ARG A 167 -3.36 26.31 -3.26
CA ARG A 167 -2.57 27.44 -2.78
C ARG A 167 -1.53 27.03 -1.73
N ASP A 168 -1.98 26.36 -0.68
CA ASP A 168 -1.16 26.10 0.51
C ASP A 168 -0.59 24.68 0.55
N LYS A 169 -0.99 23.83 -0.40
CA LYS A 169 -0.59 22.40 -0.48
C LYS A 169 -0.77 21.65 0.84
N VAL A 170 -1.90 21.89 1.48
CA VAL A 170 -2.26 21.21 2.73
C VAL A 170 -3.52 20.38 2.54
N LYS A 171 -3.66 19.31 3.30
CA LYS A 171 -4.85 18.44 3.28
C LYS A 171 -6.13 19.20 3.67
N ARG A 172 -6.04 20.08 4.66
CA ARG A 172 -7.20 20.82 5.18
C ARG A 172 -7.82 21.71 4.09
N GLY A 173 -9.09 21.50 3.79
CA GLY A 173 -9.83 22.20 2.74
C GLY A 173 -9.95 21.41 1.43
N SER A 174 -9.25 20.29 1.28
CA SER A 174 -9.38 19.40 0.12
C SER A 174 -10.62 18.48 0.21
N LEU A 175 -10.96 17.82 -0.91
CA LEU A 175 -12.01 16.79 -0.91
C LEU A 175 -11.70 15.66 0.06
N LEU A 176 -10.46 15.18 0.08
CA LEU A 176 -10.01 14.16 1.03
C LEU A 176 -10.21 14.58 2.49
N TRP A 177 -9.94 15.83 2.83
CA TRP A 177 -10.13 16.31 4.20
C TRP A 177 -11.59 16.27 4.64
N VAL A 178 -12.53 16.56 3.74
CA VAL A 178 -13.97 16.51 4.04
C VAL A 178 -14.46 15.09 4.24
N LEU A 179 -13.92 14.14 3.48
CA LEU A 179 -14.38 12.75 3.48
C LEU A 179 -13.65 11.87 4.51
N ASP A 180 -12.45 12.26 4.96
CA ASP A 180 -11.65 11.44 5.87
C ASP A 180 -12.13 11.54 7.31
N ASN A 181 -13.07 10.65 7.64
CA ASN A 181 -13.53 10.36 8.98
C ASN A 181 -13.16 8.91 9.36
N THR A 182 -12.04 8.42 8.86
CA THR A 182 -11.59 7.05 9.11
C THR A 182 -11.02 6.88 10.52
N GLU A 183 -11.31 5.76 11.17
CA GLU A 183 -10.84 5.43 12.51
C GLU A 183 -9.39 4.89 12.50
N THR A 184 -8.92 4.37 11.36
CA THR A 184 -7.62 3.71 11.27
C THR A 184 -6.72 4.35 10.22
N SER A 185 -5.40 4.31 10.43
CA SER A 185 -4.42 4.76 9.43
C SER A 185 -4.53 3.96 8.13
N MET A 186 -4.78 2.66 8.21
CA MET A 186 -5.02 1.79 7.04
C MET A 186 -6.25 2.25 6.24
N GLY A 187 -7.35 2.55 6.94
CA GLY A 187 -8.56 3.08 6.33
C GLY A 187 -8.34 4.45 5.66
N ALA A 188 -7.57 5.34 6.28
CA ALA A 188 -7.24 6.64 5.70
C ALA A 188 -6.43 6.50 4.40
N ARG A 189 -5.45 5.60 4.36
CA ARG A 189 -4.68 5.30 3.14
C ARG A 189 -5.56 4.70 2.04
N LEU A 190 -6.43 3.76 2.39
CA LEU A 190 -7.37 3.16 1.43
C LEU A 190 -8.37 4.18 0.89
N LEU A 191 -8.90 5.06 1.75
CA LEU A 191 -9.80 6.14 1.31
C LEU A 191 -9.09 7.09 0.34
N LYS A 192 -7.86 7.53 0.66
CA LYS A 192 -7.04 8.34 -0.25
C LYS A 192 -6.90 7.65 -1.60
N GLN A 193 -6.52 6.37 -1.61
CA GLN A 193 -6.37 5.58 -2.82
C GLN A 193 -7.68 5.49 -3.63
N TRP A 194 -8.83 5.33 -2.98
CA TRP A 194 -10.12 5.27 -3.67
C TRP A 194 -10.52 6.59 -4.33
N ILE A 195 -10.19 7.71 -3.69
CA ILE A 195 -10.47 9.04 -4.24
C ILE A 195 -9.54 9.35 -5.42
N GLU A 196 -8.29 8.95 -5.33
CA GLU A 196 -7.29 9.14 -6.39
C GLU A 196 -7.50 8.22 -7.58
N LYS A 197 -8.13 7.06 -7.38
CA LYS A 197 -8.39 6.02 -8.38
C LYS A 197 -9.88 5.67 -8.43
N PRO A 198 -10.77 6.57 -8.90
CA PRO A 198 -12.19 6.27 -8.98
C PRO A 198 -12.43 5.11 -9.96
N LEU A 199 -13.25 4.16 -9.56
CA LEU A 199 -13.64 3.03 -10.42
C LEU A 199 -14.50 3.51 -11.60
N ILE A 200 -14.35 2.84 -12.74
CA ILE A 200 -15.22 3.03 -13.91
C ILE A 200 -16.29 1.93 -13.99
N ASN A 201 -15.96 0.72 -13.52
CA ASN A 201 -16.85 -0.43 -13.61
C ASN A 201 -18.09 -0.25 -12.71
N PRO A 202 -19.33 -0.14 -13.27
CA PRO A 202 -20.53 0.06 -12.48
C PRO A 202 -20.81 -1.08 -11.49
N ILE A 203 -20.39 -2.30 -11.79
CA ILE A 203 -20.60 -3.45 -10.90
C ILE A 203 -19.81 -3.27 -9.62
N GLU A 204 -18.53 -2.91 -9.74
CA GLU A 204 -17.65 -2.70 -8.58
C GLU A 204 -18.04 -1.43 -7.81
N ILE A 205 -18.46 -0.38 -8.51
CA ILE A 205 -19.04 0.83 -7.89
C ILE A 205 -20.25 0.46 -7.03
N ASN A 206 -21.20 -0.29 -7.61
CA ASN A 206 -22.42 -0.66 -6.91
C ASN A 206 -22.14 -1.58 -5.70
N LYS A 207 -21.15 -2.48 -5.76
CA LYS A 207 -20.73 -3.27 -4.57
C LYS A 207 -20.35 -2.37 -3.39
N ARG A 208 -19.56 -1.32 -3.65
CA ARG A 208 -19.20 -0.33 -2.61
C ARG A 208 -20.41 0.44 -2.12
N LEU A 209 -21.25 0.92 -3.06
CA LEU A 209 -22.45 1.70 -2.72
C LEU A 209 -23.44 0.92 -1.89
N TYR A 210 -23.61 -0.39 -2.13
CA TYR A 210 -24.47 -1.25 -1.29
C TYR A 210 -23.97 -1.30 0.16
N SER A 211 -22.65 -1.40 0.37
CA SER A 211 -22.08 -1.38 1.73
C SER A 211 -22.25 -0.02 2.41
N VAL A 212 -22.00 1.06 1.68
CA VAL A 212 -22.23 2.43 2.18
C VAL A 212 -23.71 2.63 2.56
N LYS A 213 -24.64 2.18 1.71
CA LYS A 213 -26.06 2.26 1.99
C LYS A 213 -26.43 1.52 3.27
N GLU A 214 -25.98 0.27 3.42
CA GLU A 214 -26.25 -0.54 4.61
C GLU A 214 -25.75 0.16 5.89
N LEU A 215 -24.50 0.67 5.87
CA LEU A 215 -23.93 1.39 7.02
C LEU A 215 -24.60 2.75 7.29
N THR A 216 -25.16 3.39 6.24
CA THR A 216 -25.91 4.63 6.40
C THR A 216 -27.29 4.39 7.02
N GLU A 217 -27.97 3.31 6.63
CA GLU A 217 -29.30 2.94 7.11
C GLU A 217 -29.24 2.25 8.49
N ASN A 218 -28.15 1.57 8.83
CA ASN A 218 -27.95 0.89 10.10
C ASN A 218 -26.90 1.61 10.97
N ILE A 219 -27.37 2.61 11.70
CA ILE A 219 -26.52 3.45 12.57
C ILE A 219 -25.83 2.61 13.65
N MET A 220 -26.52 1.65 14.27
CA MET A 220 -25.91 0.78 15.31
C MET A 220 -24.73 0.00 14.75
N LEU A 221 -24.91 -0.68 13.62
CA LEU A 221 -23.83 -1.43 12.96
C LEU A 221 -22.64 -0.52 12.65
N ARG A 222 -22.88 0.68 12.15
CA ARG A 222 -21.82 1.65 11.84
C ARG A 222 -21.07 2.07 13.09
N ASP A 223 -21.79 2.40 14.16
CA ASP A 223 -21.19 2.87 15.40
C ASP A 223 -20.43 1.74 16.12
N ASP A 224 -20.95 0.51 16.10
CA ASP A 224 -20.25 -0.68 16.61
C ASP A 224 -18.96 -0.94 15.84
N LEU A 225 -19.01 -0.90 14.50
CA LEU A 225 -17.80 -1.02 13.66
C LEU A 225 -16.79 0.08 13.93
N SER A 226 -17.22 1.33 14.07
CA SER A 226 -16.35 2.47 14.39
C SER A 226 -15.66 2.26 15.74
N ALA A 227 -16.41 1.82 16.76
CA ALA A 227 -15.86 1.53 18.08
C ALA A 227 -14.78 0.45 18.06
N VAL A 228 -15.03 -0.68 17.37
CA VAL A 228 -14.06 -1.77 17.24
C VAL A 228 -12.83 -1.31 16.45
N LEU A 229 -13.01 -0.62 15.32
CA LEU A 229 -11.92 -0.14 14.48
C LEU A 229 -11.04 0.88 15.20
N SER A 230 -11.59 1.72 16.07
CA SER A 230 -10.80 2.72 16.83
C SER A 230 -9.77 2.08 17.77
N GLY A 231 -9.96 0.81 18.14
CA GLY A 231 -9.02 0.02 18.94
C GLY A 231 -7.96 -0.73 18.12
N THR A 232 -7.94 -0.59 16.79
CA THR A 232 -7.01 -1.33 15.91
C THR A 232 -5.81 -0.48 15.51
N TYR A 233 -4.63 -1.11 15.53
CA TYR A 233 -3.38 -0.49 15.10
C TYR A 233 -3.03 -0.89 13.65
N ASP A 234 -2.00 -0.28 13.10
CA ASP A 234 -1.56 -0.50 11.72
C ASP A 234 -0.79 -1.80 11.57
N ILE A 235 -1.51 -2.90 11.34
CA ILE A 235 -0.94 -4.24 11.20
C ILE A 235 0.09 -4.29 10.07
N SER A 236 -0.20 -3.68 8.92
CA SER A 236 0.70 -3.73 7.76
C SER A 236 2.08 -3.16 8.10
N ARG A 237 2.12 -2.02 8.78
CA ARG A 237 3.38 -1.41 9.24
C ARG A 237 4.07 -2.19 10.35
N ILE A 238 3.32 -2.80 11.26
CA ILE A 238 3.90 -3.64 12.30
C ILE A 238 4.56 -4.87 11.68
N ILE A 239 3.92 -5.56 10.75
CA ILE A 239 4.49 -6.71 10.04
C ILE A 239 5.74 -6.32 9.26
N SER A 240 5.76 -5.19 8.58
CA SER A 240 6.95 -4.69 7.89
C SER A 240 8.10 -4.47 8.88
N ARG A 241 7.86 -3.84 10.04
CA ARG A 241 8.89 -3.67 11.07
C ARG A 241 9.39 -4.98 11.66
N ILE A 242 8.52 -5.98 11.83
CA ILE A 242 8.93 -7.34 12.25
C ILE A 242 9.88 -7.92 11.21
N SER A 243 9.53 -7.87 9.93
CA SER A 243 10.34 -8.42 8.84
C SER A 243 11.68 -7.69 8.67
N LEU A 244 11.71 -6.38 8.92
CA LEU A 244 12.93 -5.56 8.90
C LEU A 244 13.78 -5.68 10.17
N GLY A 245 13.29 -6.37 11.21
CA GLY A 245 13.99 -6.48 12.51
C GLY A 245 14.03 -5.17 13.31
N THR A 246 13.18 -4.20 12.98
CA THR A 246 13.09 -2.88 13.65
C THR A 246 11.89 -2.78 14.61
N VAL A 247 11.17 -3.89 14.80
CA VAL A 247 10.00 -3.98 15.68
C VAL A 247 10.37 -3.66 17.13
N THR A 248 9.52 -2.89 17.79
CA THR A 248 9.66 -2.59 19.22
C THR A 248 8.74 -3.49 20.07
N PRO A 249 9.01 -3.66 21.36
CA PRO A 249 8.10 -4.39 22.25
C PRO A 249 6.68 -3.80 22.26
N LYS A 250 6.56 -2.49 22.15
CA LYS A 250 5.26 -1.80 22.07
C LYS A 250 4.48 -2.13 20.79
N ASP A 251 5.18 -2.35 19.68
CA ASP A 251 4.54 -2.78 18.42
C ASP A 251 3.91 -4.17 18.57
N LEU A 252 4.57 -5.08 19.31
CA LEU A 252 4.02 -6.41 19.59
C LEU A 252 2.78 -6.35 20.48
N ILE A 253 2.74 -5.44 21.46
CA ILE A 253 1.53 -5.18 22.24
C ILE A 253 0.44 -4.58 21.36
N ALA A 254 0.76 -3.62 20.49
CA ALA A 254 -0.21 -3.04 19.56
C ALA A 254 -0.78 -4.10 18.61
N LEU A 255 0.05 -5.03 18.13
CA LEU A 255 -0.41 -6.18 17.35
C LEU A 255 -1.37 -7.06 18.18
N LYS A 256 -0.97 -7.46 19.41
CA LYS A 256 -1.84 -8.23 20.32
C LYS A 256 -3.18 -7.55 20.53
N MET A 257 -3.18 -6.26 20.85
CA MET A 257 -4.42 -5.49 21.07
C MET A 257 -5.32 -5.47 19.83
N THR A 258 -4.73 -5.39 18.64
CA THR A 258 -5.49 -5.46 17.40
C THR A 258 -6.09 -6.85 17.16
N LEU A 259 -5.32 -7.92 17.39
CA LEU A 259 -5.81 -9.29 17.25
C LEU A 259 -6.96 -9.59 18.21
N LEU A 260 -6.93 -9.05 19.43
CA LEU A 260 -8.02 -9.16 20.41
C LEU A 260 -9.32 -8.49 19.98
N GLN A 261 -9.29 -7.54 19.00
CA GLN A 261 -10.49 -6.93 18.42
C GLN A 261 -11.15 -7.79 17.33
N LEU A 262 -10.41 -8.76 16.75
CA LEU A 262 -10.90 -9.51 15.60
C LEU A 262 -12.16 -10.32 15.85
N PRO A 263 -12.33 -11.02 17.00
CA PRO A 263 -13.58 -11.74 17.31
C PRO A 263 -14.80 -10.81 17.37
N GLU A 264 -14.65 -9.63 17.97
CA GLU A 264 -15.74 -8.64 18.04
C GLU A 264 -16.07 -8.06 16.66
N LEU A 265 -15.05 -7.83 15.83
CA LEU A 265 -15.22 -7.39 14.45
C LEU A 265 -15.95 -8.44 13.61
N GLU A 266 -15.59 -9.72 13.73
CA GLU A 266 -16.28 -10.83 13.06
C GLU A 266 -17.75 -10.93 13.51
N TYR A 267 -17.99 -10.84 14.82
CA TYR A 267 -19.33 -10.84 15.39
C TYR A 267 -20.18 -9.68 14.88
N THR A 268 -19.63 -8.46 14.87
CA THR A 268 -20.31 -7.26 14.37
C THR A 268 -20.69 -7.41 12.88
N LEU A 269 -19.84 -8.05 12.09
CA LEU A 269 -20.12 -8.35 10.69
C LEU A 269 -21.06 -9.55 10.47
N SER A 270 -21.54 -10.22 11.54
CA SER A 270 -22.31 -11.47 11.40
C SER A 270 -23.63 -11.32 10.65
N ASN A 271 -24.28 -10.16 10.72
CA ASN A 271 -25.61 -9.91 10.18
C ASN A 271 -25.61 -8.92 8.98
N VAL A 272 -24.45 -8.65 8.38
CA VAL A 272 -24.36 -7.77 7.21
C VAL A 272 -25.02 -8.40 5.97
N LYS A 273 -25.63 -7.57 5.15
CA LYS A 273 -26.37 -7.98 3.96
C LYS A 273 -25.65 -7.64 2.67
N SER A 274 -24.78 -6.61 2.69
CA SER A 274 -24.04 -6.20 1.50
C SER A 274 -23.02 -7.28 1.11
N PRO A 275 -22.91 -7.61 -0.18
CA PRO A 275 -22.00 -8.66 -0.64
C PRO A 275 -20.54 -8.41 -0.24
N MET A 276 -20.08 -7.15 -0.33
CA MET A 276 -18.70 -6.79 -0.04
C MET A 276 -18.34 -7.05 1.43
N LEU A 277 -19.16 -6.60 2.39
CA LEU A 277 -18.93 -6.86 3.82
C LEU A 277 -19.08 -8.35 4.15
N GLY A 278 -20.03 -9.03 3.52
CA GLY A 278 -20.21 -10.47 3.67
C GLY A 278 -19.02 -11.29 3.17
N ASP A 279 -18.41 -10.88 2.07
CA ASP A 279 -17.22 -11.54 1.54
C ASP A 279 -15.97 -11.25 2.38
N MET A 280 -15.84 -10.04 2.93
CA MET A 280 -14.81 -9.72 3.93
C MET A 280 -14.91 -10.67 5.13
N ARG A 281 -16.10 -10.85 5.69
CA ARG A 281 -16.32 -11.74 6.83
C ARG A 281 -15.94 -13.20 6.53
N LYS A 282 -16.30 -13.73 5.35
CA LYS A 282 -16.00 -15.12 4.98
C LYS A 282 -14.49 -15.43 4.92
N ASN A 283 -13.69 -14.43 4.61
CA ASN A 283 -12.24 -14.54 4.48
C ASN A 283 -11.50 -14.07 5.74
N PHE A 284 -12.22 -13.90 6.85
CA PHE A 284 -11.65 -13.41 8.09
C PHE A 284 -10.97 -14.53 8.86
N ASP A 285 -9.69 -14.35 9.17
CA ASP A 285 -8.91 -15.22 10.04
C ASP A 285 -8.68 -14.52 11.38
N LEU A 286 -9.05 -15.15 12.47
CA LEU A 286 -8.94 -14.59 13.81
C LEU A 286 -7.51 -14.63 14.35
N LEU A 287 -6.60 -15.41 13.74
CA LEU A 287 -5.20 -15.55 14.14
C LEU A 287 -5.04 -15.85 15.67
N GLU A 288 -5.88 -16.74 16.19
CA GLU A 288 -5.93 -17.07 17.61
C GLU A 288 -4.59 -17.61 18.13
N ASP A 289 -3.90 -18.42 17.32
CA ASP A 289 -2.58 -18.98 17.62
C ASP A 289 -1.51 -17.90 17.81
N VAL A 290 -1.54 -16.87 16.96
CA VAL A 290 -0.61 -15.71 17.05
C VAL A 290 -0.97 -14.86 18.27
N CYS A 291 -2.25 -14.62 18.51
CA CYS A 291 -2.72 -13.89 19.69
C CYS A 291 -2.27 -14.58 20.99
N ASP A 292 -2.49 -15.90 21.09
CA ASP A 292 -2.07 -16.73 22.23
C ASP A 292 -0.54 -16.72 22.42
N LEU A 293 0.23 -16.75 21.33
CA LEU A 293 1.67 -16.66 21.39
C LEU A 293 2.12 -15.33 21.99
N LEU A 294 1.56 -14.22 21.52
CA LEU A 294 1.89 -12.88 22.02
C LEU A 294 1.48 -12.72 23.50
N GLU A 295 0.30 -13.23 23.85
CA GLU A 295 -0.21 -13.20 25.23
C GLU A 295 0.72 -13.93 26.21
N ARG A 296 1.21 -15.10 25.84
CA ARG A 296 2.10 -15.91 26.69
C ARG A 296 3.53 -15.39 26.73
N ALA A 297 4.02 -14.83 25.58
CA ALA A 297 5.44 -14.51 25.45
C ALA A 297 5.78 -13.09 25.88
N ILE A 298 4.92 -12.10 25.64
CA ILE A 298 5.26 -10.69 25.83
C ILE A 298 4.69 -10.15 27.13
N ASN A 299 5.50 -9.44 27.91
CA ASN A 299 5.03 -8.74 29.10
C ASN A 299 3.96 -7.71 28.74
N ASP A 300 2.96 -7.53 29.62
CA ASP A 300 1.85 -6.61 29.36
C ASP A 300 2.27 -5.14 29.36
N GLU A 301 3.33 -4.80 30.11
CA GLU A 301 3.95 -3.48 30.15
C GLU A 301 5.46 -3.58 29.80
N PRO A 302 5.79 -3.86 28.53
CA PRO A 302 7.18 -4.04 28.16
C PRO A 302 7.89 -2.69 28.07
N PRO A 303 9.23 -2.64 28.24
CA PRO A 303 10.02 -1.43 28.06
C PRO A 303 9.96 -0.94 26.61
N ALA A 304 10.36 0.31 26.40
CA ALA A 304 10.35 0.91 25.07
C ALA A 304 11.38 0.26 24.12
N LEU A 305 12.49 -0.23 24.64
CA LEU A 305 13.60 -0.76 23.85
C LEU A 305 13.93 -2.20 24.28
N LEU A 306 14.24 -3.06 23.32
CA LEU A 306 14.65 -4.46 23.57
C LEU A 306 15.84 -4.58 24.52
N ARG A 307 16.80 -3.64 24.44
CA ARG A 307 18.02 -3.64 25.28
C ARG A 307 17.75 -3.44 26.78
N ASP A 308 16.60 -2.91 27.14
CA ASP A 308 16.26 -2.61 28.52
C ASP A 308 15.84 -3.88 29.31
N GLY A 309 15.71 -5.02 28.62
CA GLY A 309 15.32 -6.31 29.20
C GLY A 309 13.85 -6.36 29.57
N ASN A 310 13.42 -7.44 30.24
CA ASN A 310 12.06 -7.63 30.74
C ASN A 310 10.95 -7.51 29.65
N VAL A 311 11.25 -7.92 28.43
CA VAL A 311 10.29 -7.91 27.31
C VAL A 311 9.48 -9.20 27.27
N ILE A 312 10.14 -10.32 27.57
CA ILE A 312 9.55 -11.67 27.56
C ILE A 312 9.07 -12.01 28.97
N LYS A 313 7.89 -12.60 29.10
CA LYS A 313 7.37 -13.13 30.37
C LYS A 313 8.30 -14.24 30.88
N GLU A 314 8.53 -14.28 32.19
CA GLU A 314 9.20 -15.42 32.81
C GLU A 314 8.31 -16.66 32.72
N GLY A 315 8.81 -17.72 32.07
CA GLY A 315 8.10 -18.98 31.84
C GLY A 315 8.20 -19.95 33.01
#